data_f074ff7c699ca33430880e37ace22ac7
#
_entry.id   f074ff7c699ca33430880e37ace22ac7
#
_cell.length_a   1.000
_cell.length_b   1.000
_cell.length_c   1.000
_cell.angle_alpha   90.00
_cell.angle_beta   90.00
_cell.angle_gamma   90.00
#
_symmetry.space_group_name_H-M   'P 1'
#
loop_
_entity.id
_entity.type
_entity.pdbx_description
1 polymer ?
#
loop_
_entity_poly.entity_id
_entity_poly.type
_entity_poly.pdbx_seq_one_letter_code
_entity_poly.pdbx_strand_id
1 'polypeptide(L)'
;MNTYKFEELSVGMSESFNVTITEDMLSKFRDITGDVNPLHNDTEFAVSKGHPGRVAFGMLTASFLSTLAGVYIPGERSLIQQVETKFANPVYIGDELTVKGEITELIESVQRLELKVTIINQNGKKVLRGKMQILVV
;
A
#
# COMPACT_ATOMS: atom_id res chain seq x y z
N MET A 1 13.61 2.62 10.64
CA MET A 1 12.53 3.62 10.47
C MET A 1 13.13 4.98 10.18
N ASN A 2 12.71 5.61 9.10
CA ASN A 2 13.19 6.95 8.75
C ASN A 2 12.54 8.02 9.65
N THR A 3 13.20 9.17 9.78
CA THR A 3 12.78 10.25 10.68
C THR A 3 12.94 11.61 10.00
N TYR A 4 12.53 11.71 8.72
CA TYR A 4 12.68 12.94 7.97
C TYR A 4 11.90 14.08 8.60
N LYS A 5 12.58 15.22 8.78
CA LYS A 5 11.94 16.49 9.07
C LYS A 5 11.47 17.11 7.77
N PHE A 6 10.48 18.01 7.82
CA PHE A 6 9.94 18.63 6.63
C PHE A 6 11.01 19.32 5.76
N GLU A 7 11.93 20.04 6.39
CA GLU A 7 13.00 20.75 5.70
C GLU A 7 14.03 19.83 4.99
N GLU A 8 14.04 18.54 5.32
CA GLU A 8 14.91 17.54 4.67
C GLU A 8 14.27 16.93 3.43
N LEU A 9 12.99 17.22 3.18
CA LEU A 9 12.25 16.65 2.08
C LEU A 9 12.35 17.53 0.82
N SER A 10 12.33 16.90 -0.33
CA SER A 10 12.29 17.60 -1.62
C SER A 10 11.42 16.83 -2.62
N VAL A 11 10.82 17.55 -3.55
CA VAL A 11 10.05 16.96 -4.64
C VAL A 11 10.96 16.04 -5.45
N GLY A 12 10.47 14.85 -5.77
CA GLY A 12 11.23 13.82 -6.47
C GLY A 12 11.87 12.78 -5.55
N MET A 13 11.99 13.03 -4.25
CA MET A 13 12.43 12.00 -3.30
C MET A 13 11.48 10.82 -3.32
N SER A 14 12.02 9.61 -3.26
CA SER A 14 11.25 8.38 -3.25
C SER A 14 11.80 7.37 -2.27
N GLU A 15 10.92 6.54 -1.77
CA GLU A 15 11.22 5.37 -0.95
C GLU A 15 10.42 4.18 -1.44
N SER A 16 10.96 2.99 -1.23
CA SER A 16 10.26 1.75 -1.59
C SER A 16 10.62 0.62 -0.64
N PHE A 17 9.75 -0.37 -0.58
CA PHE A 17 10.02 -1.63 0.11
C PHE A 17 9.27 -2.78 -0.56
N ASN A 18 9.69 -4.01 -0.26
CA ASN A 18 9.09 -5.21 -0.81
C ASN A 18 8.32 -5.97 0.26
N VAL A 19 7.24 -6.62 -0.14
CA VAL A 19 6.44 -7.49 0.71
C VAL A 19 5.90 -8.66 -0.09
N THR A 20 5.98 -9.87 0.47
CA THR A 20 5.37 -11.07 -0.13
C THR A 20 4.03 -11.32 0.54
N ILE A 21 2.99 -11.52 -0.26
CA ILE A 21 1.64 -11.81 0.23
C ILE A 21 1.56 -13.27 0.65
N THR A 22 1.21 -13.49 1.91
CA THR A 22 1.11 -14.84 2.49
C THR A 22 -0.32 -15.18 2.86
N GLU A 23 -0.60 -16.48 2.98
CA GLU A 23 -1.89 -16.97 3.48
C GLU A 23 -2.16 -16.46 4.91
N ASP A 24 -1.14 -16.42 5.75
CA ASP A 24 -1.23 -15.88 7.12
C ASP A 24 -1.70 -14.42 7.15
N MET A 25 -1.21 -13.60 6.22
CA MET A 25 -1.67 -12.21 6.09
C MET A 25 -3.16 -12.13 5.76
N LEU A 26 -3.65 -12.97 4.85
CA LEU A 26 -5.08 -13.01 4.52
C LEU A 26 -5.91 -13.42 5.73
N SER A 27 -5.48 -14.44 6.48
CA SER A 27 -6.16 -14.91 7.67
C SER A 27 -6.24 -13.82 8.75
N LYS A 28 -5.13 -13.13 9.01
CA LYS A 28 -5.07 -12.05 9.98
C LYS A 28 -5.93 -10.85 9.56
N PHE A 29 -5.93 -10.49 8.30
CA PHE A 29 -6.74 -9.41 7.78
C PHE A 29 -8.24 -9.71 7.89
N ARG A 30 -8.64 -10.95 7.55
CA ARG A 30 -10.00 -11.43 7.76
C ARG A 30 -10.41 -11.32 9.24
N ASP A 31 -9.54 -11.74 10.15
CA ASP A 31 -9.83 -11.71 11.59
C ASP A 31 -9.96 -10.29 12.13
N ILE A 32 -9.17 -9.35 11.61
CA ILE A 32 -9.26 -7.93 11.97
C ILE A 32 -10.56 -7.30 11.46
N THR A 33 -10.92 -7.55 10.20
CA THR A 33 -12.01 -6.85 9.52
C THR A 33 -13.36 -7.56 9.60
N GLY A 34 -13.35 -8.87 9.82
CA GLY A 34 -14.56 -9.70 9.70
C GLY A 34 -15.01 -9.93 8.26
N ASP A 35 -14.17 -9.62 7.26
CA ASP A 35 -14.49 -9.81 5.85
C ASP A 35 -14.33 -11.28 5.46
N VAL A 36 -15.44 -11.99 5.45
CA VAL A 36 -15.52 -13.42 5.11
C VAL A 36 -15.95 -13.68 3.67
N ASN A 37 -15.84 -12.68 2.80
CA ASN A 37 -16.19 -12.83 1.39
C ASN A 37 -15.45 -14.04 0.78
N PRO A 38 -16.14 -14.96 0.11
CA PRO A 38 -15.53 -16.19 -0.39
C PRO A 38 -14.46 -15.95 -1.46
N LEU A 39 -14.48 -14.82 -2.16
CA LEU A 39 -13.43 -14.51 -3.13
C LEU A 39 -12.03 -14.52 -2.49
N HIS A 40 -11.95 -14.11 -1.24
CA HIS A 40 -10.69 -14.03 -0.47
C HIS A 40 -10.45 -15.25 0.41
N ASN A 41 -11.48 -16.03 0.72
CA ASN A 41 -11.45 -17.07 1.75
C ASN A 41 -11.63 -18.50 1.22
N ASP A 42 -12.11 -18.65 -0.02
CA ASP A 42 -12.46 -19.96 -0.61
C ASP A 42 -11.82 -20.12 -1.99
N THR A 43 -10.86 -21.03 -2.07
CA THR A 43 -10.12 -21.29 -3.31
C THR A 43 -11.03 -21.77 -4.44
N GLU A 44 -11.97 -22.69 -4.15
CA GLU A 44 -12.89 -23.23 -5.16
C GLU A 44 -13.79 -22.12 -5.71
N PHE A 45 -14.28 -21.25 -4.84
CA PHE A 45 -15.09 -20.10 -5.26
C PHE A 45 -14.28 -19.15 -6.16
N ALA A 46 -13.05 -18.80 -5.77
CA ALA A 46 -12.19 -17.92 -6.56
C ALA A 46 -11.88 -18.52 -7.94
N VAL A 47 -11.57 -19.81 -8.00
CA VAL A 47 -11.34 -20.53 -9.26
C VAL A 47 -12.60 -20.52 -10.14
N SER A 48 -13.77 -20.69 -9.55
CA SER A 48 -15.04 -20.64 -10.29
C SER A 48 -15.30 -19.26 -10.93
N LYS A 49 -14.67 -18.21 -10.40
CA LYS A 49 -14.75 -16.83 -10.92
C LYS A 49 -13.61 -16.49 -11.88
N GLY A 50 -12.78 -17.45 -12.25
CA GLY A 50 -11.70 -17.28 -13.24
C GLY A 50 -10.37 -16.87 -12.66
N HIS A 51 -10.18 -16.97 -11.34
CA HIS A 51 -8.90 -16.69 -10.69
C HIS A 51 -8.07 -17.96 -10.48
N PRO A 52 -6.73 -17.88 -10.43
CA PRO A 52 -5.88 -19.03 -10.17
C PRO A 52 -5.95 -19.54 -8.72
N GLY A 53 -6.51 -18.75 -7.82
CA GLY A 53 -6.65 -19.04 -6.41
C GLY A 53 -7.33 -17.87 -5.68
N ARG A 54 -7.27 -17.87 -4.36
CA ARG A 54 -7.84 -16.80 -3.54
C ARG A 54 -7.25 -15.45 -3.93
N VAL A 55 -8.11 -14.47 -4.15
CA VAL A 55 -7.70 -13.08 -4.39
C VAL A 55 -7.39 -12.43 -3.03
N ALA A 56 -6.23 -11.81 -2.91
CA ALA A 56 -5.90 -11.04 -1.72
C ALA A 56 -6.88 -9.86 -1.56
N PHE A 57 -7.19 -9.52 -0.31
CA PHE A 57 -8.01 -8.34 -0.03
C PHE A 57 -7.33 -7.09 -0.61
N GLY A 58 -8.06 -6.33 -1.42
CA GLY A 58 -7.54 -5.06 -1.93
C GLY A 58 -7.13 -4.12 -0.80
N MET A 59 -7.92 -4.08 0.27
CA MET A 59 -7.61 -3.24 1.43
C MET A 59 -6.39 -3.72 2.23
N LEU A 60 -6.05 -5.02 2.17
CA LEU A 60 -4.77 -5.50 2.69
C LEU A 60 -3.61 -4.91 1.88
N THR A 61 -3.69 -4.98 0.56
CA THR A 61 -2.68 -4.36 -0.32
C THR A 61 -2.56 -2.86 -0.04
N ALA A 62 -3.69 -2.16 0.09
CA ALA A 62 -3.70 -0.73 0.42
C ALA A 62 -3.11 -0.44 1.82
N SER A 63 -3.20 -1.39 2.76
CA SER A 63 -2.67 -1.18 4.12
C SER A 63 -1.16 -0.98 4.17
N PHE A 64 -0.42 -1.45 3.16
CA PHE A 64 1.02 -1.22 3.07
C PHE A 64 1.39 0.25 2.82
N LEU A 65 0.44 1.07 2.41
CA LEU A 65 0.62 2.52 2.33
C LEU A 65 0.82 3.14 3.72
N SER A 66 0.25 2.54 4.76
CA SER A 66 0.52 2.93 6.14
C SER A 66 2.00 2.71 6.48
N THR A 67 2.56 1.58 6.10
CA THR A 67 3.99 1.28 6.30
C THR A 67 4.86 2.24 5.49
N LEU A 68 4.49 2.51 4.24
CA LEU A 68 5.22 3.45 3.39
C LEU A 68 5.35 4.82 4.06
N ALA A 69 4.25 5.35 4.56
CA ALA A 69 4.25 6.65 5.24
C ALA A 69 4.94 6.59 6.60
N GLY A 70 4.57 5.63 7.43
CA GLY A 70 4.97 5.60 8.84
C GLY A 70 6.39 5.10 9.10
N VAL A 71 6.97 4.35 8.15
CA VAL A 71 8.30 3.76 8.31
C VAL A 71 9.32 4.37 7.34
N TYR A 72 8.91 4.73 6.14
CA TYR A 72 9.82 5.10 5.06
C TYR A 72 9.81 6.59 4.72
N ILE A 73 8.64 7.18 4.39
CA ILE A 73 8.60 8.57 3.94
C ILE A 73 7.31 9.30 4.35
N PRO A 74 7.35 10.23 5.30
CA PRO A 74 8.51 10.73 6.02
C PRO A 74 9.00 9.83 7.16
N GLY A 75 8.30 8.74 7.47
CA GLY A 75 8.65 7.84 8.55
C GLY A 75 7.99 8.25 9.87
N GLU A 76 8.74 8.22 10.96
CA GLU A 76 8.26 8.45 12.32
C GLU A 76 7.34 9.68 12.48
N ARG A 77 7.59 10.72 11.68
CA ARG A 77 6.87 11.99 11.79
C ARG A 77 5.61 12.07 10.95
N SER A 78 5.14 10.94 10.44
CA SER A 78 3.98 10.91 9.53
C SER A 78 2.65 10.99 10.28
N LEU A 79 1.73 11.78 9.75
CA LEU A 79 0.31 11.74 10.10
C LEU A 79 -0.49 11.75 8.79
N ILE A 80 -1.02 10.60 8.42
CA ILE A 80 -1.79 10.45 7.18
C ILE A 80 -3.11 11.20 7.29
N GLN A 81 -3.38 12.09 6.33
CA GLN A 81 -4.63 12.83 6.25
C GLN A 81 -5.57 12.32 5.18
N GLN A 82 -5.02 11.86 4.05
CA GLN A 82 -5.82 11.38 2.93
C GLN A 82 -5.09 10.27 2.20
N VAL A 83 -5.83 9.24 1.83
CA VAL A 83 -5.37 8.17 0.95
C VAL A 83 -6.40 8.01 -0.17
N GLU A 84 -5.92 8.08 -1.40
CA GLU A 84 -6.72 7.85 -2.59
C GLU A 84 -6.05 6.74 -3.40
N THR A 85 -6.79 5.66 -3.66
CA THR A 85 -6.25 4.48 -4.36
C THR A 85 -7.19 3.98 -5.43
N LYS A 86 -6.59 3.41 -6.48
CA LYS A 86 -7.28 2.63 -7.50
C LYS A 86 -6.64 1.24 -7.54
N PHE A 87 -7.48 0.21 -7.51
CA PHE A 87 -7.05 -1.18 -7.62
C PHE A 87 -7.04 -1.56 -9.10
N ALA A 88 -5.84 -1.70 -9.65
CA ALA A 88 -5.67 -1.88 -11.09
C ALA A 88 -5.71 -3.35 -11.52
N ASN A 89 -5.20 -4.26 -10.69
CA ASN A 89 -5.12 -5.69 -10.96
C ASN A 89 -5.21 -6.50 -9.67
N PRO A 90 -5.73 -7.74 -9.73
CA PRO A 90 -5.79 -8.61 -8.56
C PRO A 90 -4.40 -9.00 -8.05
N VAL A 91 -4.33 -9.25 -6.76
CA VAL A 91 -3.15 -9.77 -6.06
C VAL A 91 -3.48 -11.15 -5.52
N TYR A 92 -2.52 -12.05 -5.57
CA TYR A 92 -2.68 -13.45 -5.13
C TYR A 92 -1.66 -13.80 -4.05
N ILE A 93 -1.95 -14.86 -3.30
CA ILE A 93 -1.00 -15.43 -2.34
C ILE A 93 0.29 -15.82 -3.10
N GLY A 94 1.44 -15.43 -2.56
CA GLY A 94 2.74 -15.66 -3.17
C GLY A 94 3.25 -14.50 -4.03
N ASP A 95 2.41 -13.54 -4.36
CA ASP A 95 2.86 -12.35 -5.09
C ASP A 95 3.88 -11.56 -4.28
N GLU A 96 4.93 -11.11 -4.96
CA GLU A 96 5.97 -10.25 -4.40
C GLU A 96 5.70 -8.81 -4.85
N LEU A 97 5.30 -7.97 -3.90
CA LEU A 97 4.92 -6.60 -4.18
C LEU A 97 6.07 -5.65 -3.88
N THR A 98 6.23 -4.64 -4.74
CA THR A 98 7.07 -3.47 -4.48
C THR A 98 6.17 -2.27 -4.26
N VAL A 99 6.25 -1.70 -3.07
CA VAL A 99 5.48 -0.51 -2.64
C VAL A 99 6.40 0.70 -2.77
N LYS A 100 6.01 1.68 -3.59
CA LYS A 100 6.82 2.88 -3.84
C LYS A 100 6.01 4.15 -3.62
N GLY A 101 6.67 5.14 -3.00
CA GLY A 101 6.14 6.50 -2.90
C GLY A 101 7.17 7.52 -3.38
N GLU A 102 6.70 8.53 -4.11
CA GLU A 102 7.50 9.65 -4.59
C GLU A 102 6.82 10.96 -4.20
N ILE A 103 7.59 11.88 -3.64
CA ILE A 103 7.07 13.21 -3.28
C ILE A 103 6.81 14.00 -4.56
N THR A 104 5.56 14.44 -4.74
CA THR A 104 5.13 15.26 -5.87
C THR A 104 4.92 16.71 -5.50
N GLU A 105 4.62 17.00 -4.23
CA GLU A 105 4.34 18.35 -3.75
C GLU A 105 4.71 18.49 -2.28
N LEU A 106 5.20 19.68 -1.90
CA LEU A 106 5.48 20.09 -0.52
C LEU A 106 4.76 21.40 -0.25
N ILE A 107 3.95 21.45 0.82
CA ILE A 107 3.20 22.64 1.22
C ILE A 107 3.73 23.09 2.59
N GLU A 108 4.65 24.05 2.55
CA GLU A 108 5.41 24.52 3.73
C GLU A 108 4.50 25.12 4.81
N SER A 109 3.49 25.89 4.42
CA SER A 109 2.59 26.57 5.37
C SER A 109 1.89 25.64 6.34
N VAL A 110 1.66 24.39 5.95
CA VAL A 110 0.97 23.38 6.77
C VAL A 110 1.85 22.14 7.04
N GLN A 111 3.11 22.15 6.60
CA GLN A 111 4.04 21.05 6.76
C GLN A 111 3.48 19.73 6.20
N ARG A 112 2.86 19.80 5.01
CA ARG A 112 2.24 18.66 4.35
C ARG A 112 2.98 18.28 3.08
N LEU A 113 3.11 16.98 2.84
CA LEU A 113 3.61 16.44 1.59
C LEU A 113 2.51 15.65 0.86
N GLU A 114 2.61 15.61 -0.45
CA GLU A 114 1.86 14.68 -1.28
C GLU A 114 2.79 13.62 -1.84
N LEU A 115 2.37 12.35 -1.74
CA LEU A 115 3.02 11.21 -2.37
C LEU A 115 2.19 10.70 -3.53
N LYS A 116 2.87 10.44 -4.65
CA LYS A 116 2.37 9.50 -5.66
C LYS A 116 2.76 8.11 -5.21
N VAL A 117 1.79 7.21 -5.10
CA VAL A 117 2.03 5.84 -4.65
C VAL A 117 1.74 4.84 -5.75
N THR A 118 2.58 3.80 -5.81
CA THR A 118 2.46 2.72 -6.79
C THR A 118 2.85 1.41 -6.12
N ILE A 119 2.05 0.36 -6.37
CA ILE A 119 2.40 -1.00 -5.96
C ILE A 119 2.40 -1.85 -7.22
N ILE A 120 3.51 -2.54 -7.47
CA ILE A 120 3.66 -3.46 -8.60
C ILE A 120 3.92 -4.88 -8.09
N ASN A 121 3.54 -5.88 -8.88
CA ASN A 121 3.87 -7.27 -8.58
C ASN A 121 5.23 -7.68 -9.18
N GLN A 122 5.61 -8.96 -9.03
CA GLN A 122 6.87 -9.52 -9.52
C GLN A 122 7.05 -9.44 -11.03
N ASN A 123 5.96 -9.26 -11.77
CA ASN A 123 5.98 -9.13 -13.22
C ASN A 123 6.01 -7.66 -13.68
N GLY A 124 6.17 -6.73 -12.74
CA GLY A 124 6.15 -5.28 -13.01
C GLY A 124 4.75 -4.73 -13.30
N LYS A 125 3.69 -5.52 -13.06
CA LYS A 125 2.31 -5.11 -13.32
C LYS A 125 1.79 -4.28 -12.15
N LYS A 126 1.18 -3.13 -12.44
CA LYS A 126 0.56 -2.29 -11.41
C LYS A 126 -0.65 -2.99 -10.81
N VAL A 127 -0.67 -3.15 -9.50
CA VAL A 127 -1.80 -3.69 -8.74
C VAL A 127 -2.56 -2.60 -8.01
N LEU A 128 -1.87 -1.52 -7.64
CA LEU A 128 -2.46 -0.34 -7.00
C LEU A 128 -1.72 0.90 -7.45
N ARG A 129 -2.46 1.99 -7.61
CA ARG A 129 -1.92 3.34 -7.83
C ARG A 129 -2.76 4.36 -7.07
N GLY A 130 -2.16 5.45 -6.69
CA GLY A 130 -2.89 6.49 -5.98
C GLY A 130 -1.99 7.62 -5.49
N LYS A 131 -2.51 8.35 -4.53
CA LYS A 131 -1.81 9.45 -3.88
C LYS A 131 -2.20 9.55 -2.41
N MET A 132 -1.31 10.13 -1.62
CA MET A 132 -1.51 10.36 -0.20
C MET A 132 -1.18 11.81 0.14
N GLN A 133 -1.89 12.35 1.12
CA GLN A 133 -1.54 13.60 1.79
C GLN A 133 -1.11 13.27 3.22
N ILE A 134 0.07 13.70 3.60
CA ILE A 134 0.69 13.35 4.88
C ILE A 134 1.25 14.61 5.53
N LEU A 135 0.85 14.87 6.77
CA LEU A 135 1.50 15.90 7.59
C LEU A 135 2.81 15.35 8.16
N VAL A 136 3.80 16.24 8.25
CA VAL A 136 5.05 15.98 8.96
C VAL A 136 4.97 16.68 10.32
N VAL A 137 4.83 15.89 11.37
CA VAL A 137 4.61 16.39 12.73
C VAL A 137 5.86 16.30 13.60
#